data_0c170876657405a5b634433339333b68
#
_entry.id   0c170876657405a5b634433339333b68
#
_cell.length_a   1.000
_cell.length_b   1.000
_cell.length_c   1.000
_cell.angle_alpha   90.00
_cell.angle_beta   90.00
_cell.angle_gamma   90.00
#
_symmetry.space_group_name_H-M   'P 1'
#
loop_
_entity.id
_entity.type
_entity.pdbx_description
1 polymer ?
#
loop_
_entity_poly.entity_id
_entity_poly.type
_entity_poly.pdbx_seq_one_letter_code
_entity_poly.pdbx_strand_id
1 'polypeptide(L)'
;LEGMFDIVYDYPDARLDLIEGGEEYAMFVPDANLYAGLVNAGYRTNMDHVVMDGPRLYYLKRMVQCAILNAEHRLAEKYLDIISHNPFEGEFVEKYTALNNNPKAVEEDAELAAIRTLLPREQRFEQSYRMPAFLGYNVGLMEGSDATLVTSAAACLYSKDLQAFLLRAQILTQKGFGMTKSVMQALAIMSLKDPNIEKMFNIPPYVQNEVRSFLVEAKPYVKDRYELRKNLKKNWLGSYMYYYYCENNEPDQVRPATESNHKAGVN
;
A
#
# COMPACT_ATOMS: atom_id res chain seq x y z
N LEU A 1 5.75 -4.42 -7.67
CA LEU A 1 4.57 -5.08 -7.07
C LEU A 1 4.97 -6.19 -6.11
N GLU A 2 5.86 -7.10 -6.49
CA GLU A 2 6.31 -8.17 -5.59
C GLU A 2 6.94 -7.62 -4.30
N GLY A 3 7.89 -6.71 -4.41
CA GLY A 3 8.54 -6.12 -3.24
C GLY A 3 7.57 -5.38 -2.33
N MET A 4 6.55 -4.73 -2.88
CA MET A 4 5.53 -4.03 -2.09
C MET A 4 4.55 -5.01 -1.46
N PHE A 5 4.19 -6.10 -2.15
CA PHE A 5 3.38 -7.15 -1.58
C PHE A 5 4.08 -7.84 -0.41
N ASP A 6 5.38 -8.16 -0.54
CA ASP A 6 6.19 -8.78 0.50
C ASP A 6 6.32 -7.87 1.72
N ILE A 7 6.61 -6.58 1.53
CA ILE A 7 6.69 -5.61 2.63
C ILE A 7 5.37 -5.55 3.41
N VAL A 8 4.25 -5.41 2.72
CA VAL A 8 2.93 -5.34 3.39
C VAL A 8 2.57 -6.68 4.02
N TYR A 9 2.99 -7.81 3.43
CA TYR A 9 2.73 -9.13 3.99
C TYR A 9 3.47 -9.37 5.30
N ASP A 10 4.69 -8.83 5.43
CA ASP A 10 5.51 -8.92 6.65
C ASP A 10 5.04 -7.97 7.78
N TYR A 11 4.18 -6.99 7.45
CA TYR A 11 3.60 -6.06 8.43
C TYR A 11 2.09 -6.32 8.59
N PRO A 12 1.68 -7.18 9.54
CA PRO A 12 0.28 -7.60 9.69
C PRO A 12 -0.71 -6.45 9.86
N ASP A 13 -0.33 -5.41 10.60
CA ASP A 13 -1.22 -4.27 10.85
C ASP A 13 -1.46 -3.47 9.56
N ALA A 14 -0.40 -3.12 8.82
CA ALA A 14 -0.53 -2.43 7.54
C ALA A 14 -1.31 -3.27 6.52
N ARG A 15 -1.16 -4.61 6.55
CA ARG A 15 -1.93 -5.51 5.71
C ARG A 15 -3.42 -5.49 6.05
N LEU A 16 -3.78 -5.51 7.33
CA LEU A 16 -5.17 -5.42 7.77
C LEU A 16 -5.82 -4.13 7.29
N ASP A 17 -5.12 -3.04 7.41
CA ASP A 17 -5.59 -1.73 7.01
C ASP A 17 -5.86 -1.66 5.50
N LEU A 18 -4.98 -2.22 4.68
CA LEU A 18 -5.20 -2.33 3.23
C LEU A 18 -6.32 -3.30 2.87
N ILE A 19 -6.53 -4.36 3.65
CA ILE A 19 -7.64 -5.29 3.47
C ILE A 19 -8.98 -4.63 3.76
N GLU A 20 -9.07 -3.85 4.84
CA GLU A 20 -10.30 -3.19 5.26
C GLU A 20 -10.63 -1.96 4.40
N GLY A 21 -9.64 -1.14 4.12
CA GLY A 21 -9.81 0.15 3.43
C GLY A 21 -9.49 0.15 1.93
N GLY A 22 -8.82 -0.90 1.43
CA GLY A 22 -8.42 -0.96 0.03
C GLY A 22 -7.64 0.26 -0.43
N GLU A 23 -8.00 0.82 -1.59
CA GLU A 23 -7.35 2.03 -2.12
C GLU A 23 -7.54 3.25 -1.21
N GLU A 24 -8.68 3.34 -0.54
CA GLU A 24 -8.95 4.42 0.40
C GLU A 24 -7.93 4.40 1.53
N TYR A 25 -7.64 3.23 2.08
CA TYR A 25 -6.69 3.10 3.16
C TYR A 25 -5.22 3.20 2.71
N ALA A 26 -4.89 2.71 1.53
CA ALA A 26 -3.52 2.81 1.00
C ALA A 26 -2.99 4.25 1.02
N MET A 27 -3.89 5.21 0.91
CA MET A 27 -3.55 6.62 0.95
C MET A 27 -3.37 7.18 2.37
N PHE A 28 -3.79 6.47 3.39
CA PHE A 28 -3.50 6.81 4.79
C PHE A 28 -2.20 6.19 5.31
N VAL A 29 -1.51 5.39 4.51
CA VAL A 29 -0.19 4.88 4.86
C VAL A 29 0.86 5.97 4.58
N PRO A 30 1.48 6.55 5.63
CA PRO A 30 2.40 7.69 5.48
C PRO A 30 3.52 7.45 4.47
N ASP A 31 4.16 6.30 4.56
CA ASP A 31 5.27 5.93 3.69
C ASP A 31 4.83 5.71 2.25
N ALA A 32 3.68 5.07 2.01
CA ALA A 32 3.18 4.85 0.67
C ALA A 32 3.00 6.17 -0.09
N ASN A 33 2.45 7.19 0.57
CA ASN A 33 2.28 8.52 -0.02
C ASN A 33 3.62 9.19 -0.31
N LEU A 34 4.52 9.22 0.66
CA LEU A 34 5.82 9.87 0.50
C LEU A 34 6.63 9.22 -0.63
N TYR A 35 6.78 7.90 -0.59
CA TYR A 35 7.57 7.17 -1.59
C TYR A 35 6.89 7.05 -2.96
N ALA A 36 5.58 7.31 -3.04
CA ALA A 36 4.90 7.50 -4.32
C ALA A 36 5.09 8.91 -4.91
N GLY A 37 5.81 9.81 -4.23
CA GLY A 37 5.98 11.19 -4.63
C GLY A 37 4.78 12.09 -4.31
N LEU A 38 3.79 11.59 -3.59
CA LEU A 38 2.61 12.35 -3.15
C LEU A 38 2.91 13.06 -1.80
N VAL A 39 3.86 13.98 -1.85
CA VAL A 39 4.47 14.57 -0.65
C VAL A 39 3.46 15.32 0.22
N ASN A 40 2.51 16.05 -0.37
CA ASN A 40 1.47 16.75 0.39
C ASN A 40 0.50 15.78 1.07
N ALA A 41 0.14 14.69 0.39
CA ALA A 41 -0.67 13.64 0.99
C ALA A 41 0.10 12.93 2.11
N GLY A 42 1.38 12.64 1.90
CA GLY A 42 2.26 12.06 2.91
C GLY A 42 2.41 12.95 4.14
N TYR A 43 2.63 14.25 3.95
CA TYR A 43 2.68 15.22 5.05
C TYR A 43 1.40 15.20 5.87
N ARG A 44 0.26 15.29 5.20
CA ARG A 44 -1.04 15.30 5.86
C ARG A 44 -1.31 14.01 6.63
N THR A 45 -1.08 12.88 6.02
CA THR A 45 -1.29 11.57 6.67
C THR A 45 -0.44 11.45 7.94
N ASN A 46 0.82 11.90 7.89
CA ASN A 46 1.66 11.94 9.09
C ASN A 46 1.11 12.92 10.14
N MET A 47 0.56 14.07 9.72
CA MET A 47 -0.08 15.03 10.64
C MET A 47 -1.32 14.44 11.29
N ASP A 48 -2.17 13.73 10.55
CA ASP A 48 -3.35 13.07 11.07
C ASP A 48 -2.95 12.03 12.13
N HIS A 49 -1.90 11.24 11.89
CA HIS A 49 -1.34 10.34 12.88
C HIS A 49 -0.76 11.06 14.11
N VAL A 50 -0.07 12.19 13.91
CA VAL A 50 0.40 13.01 15.04
C VAL A 50 -0.76 13.50 15.91
N VAL A 51 -1.87 13.88 15.30
CA VAL A 51 -3.08 14.32 16.04
C VAL A 51 -3.74 13.14 16.77
N MET A 52 -3.82 11.96 16.15
CA MET A 52 -4.48 10.79 16.72
C MET A 52 -3.63 10.05 17.74
N ASP A 53 -2.35 9.83 17.44
CA ASP A 53 -1.45 8.94 18.18
C ASP A 53 -0.40 9.69 19.01
N GLY A 54 -0.33 11.01 18.84
CA GLY A 54 0.70 11.86 19.41
C GLY A 54 1.96 12.00 18.51
N PRO A 55 2.87 12.92 18.89
CA PRO A 55 4.02 13.28 18.08
C PRO A 55 5.13 12.23 18.17
N ARG A 56 4.93 11.07 17.57
CA ARG A 56 5.96 10.02 17.53
C ARG A 56 7.07 10.42 16.55
N LEU A 57 8.29 10.07 16.90
CA LEU A 57 9.49 10.38 16.09
C LEU A 57 9.37 9.92 14.65
N TYR A 58 8.78 8.76 14.42
CA TYR A 58 8.55 8.24 13.09
C TYR A 58 7.80 9.22 12.20
N TYR A 59 6.64 9.71 12.65
CA TYR A 59 5.83 10.66 11.88
C TYR A 59 6.54 12.00 11.69
N LEU A 60 7.19 12.51 12.76
CA LEU A 60 7.93 13.77 12.70
C LEU A 60 9.07 13.71 11.67
N LYS A 61 9.81 12.59 11.60
CA LYS A 61 10.86 12.38 10.60
C LYS A 61 10.31 12.43 9.17
N ARG A 62 9.17 11.78 8.92
CA ARG A 62 8.51 11.83 7.62
C ARG A 62 8.01 13.24 7.26
N MET A 63 7.52 13.97 8.24
CA MET A 63 7.10 15.37 8.05
C MET A 63 8.30 16.29 7.71
N VAL A 64 9.48 16.06 8.28
CA VAL A 64 10.72 16.75 7.86
C VAL A 64 11.02 16.47 6.39
N GLN A 65 10.99 15.22 5.97
CA GLN A 65 11.25 14.83 4.58
C GLN A 65 10.25 15.48 3.62
N CYS A 66 8.96 15.45 3.95
CA CYS A 66 7.92 16.10 3.17
C CYS A 66 8.14 17.62 3.07
N ALA A 67 8.46 18.26 4.19
CA ALA A 67 8.69 19.71 4.23
C ALA A 67 9.90 20.12 3.37
N ILE A 68 10.99 19.37 3.41
CA ILE A 68 12.18 19.62 2.57
C ILE A 68 11.84 19.45 1.08
N LEU A 69 11.13 18.37 0.71
CA LEU A 69 10.72 18.12 -0.67
C LEU A 69 9.77 19.20 -1.21
N ASN A 70 8.97 19.80 -0.35
CA ASN A 70 8.09 20.93 -0.67
C ASN A 70 8.78 22.29 -0.61
N ALA A 71 10.08 22.35 -0.28
CA ALA A 71 10.83 23.58 -0.02
C ALA A 71 10.23 24.45 1.11
N GLU A 72 9.56 23.81 2.07
CA GLU A 72 8.98 24.44 3.26
C GLU A 72 10.03 24.50 4.39
N HIS A 73 11.14 25.18 4.15
CA HIS A 73 12.34 25.15 5.00
C HIS A 73 12.07 25.48 6.47
N ARG A 74 11.26 26.50 6.75
CA ARG A 74 10.91 26.88 8.13
C ARG A 74 10.09 25.83 8.85
N LEU A 75 9.29 25.07 8.11
CA LEU A 75 8.51 23.98 8.67
C LEU A 75 9.41 22.79 9.03
N ALA A 76 10.35 22.46 8.12
CA ALA A 76 11.36 21.45 8.39
C ALA A 76 12.19 21.80 9.64
N GLU A 77 12.64 23.05 9.80
CA GLU A 77 13.36 23.52 10.98
C GLU A 77 12.60 23.27 12.28
N LYS A 78 11.29 23.58 12.31
CA LYS A 78 10.46 23.34 13.51
C LYS A 78 10.41 21.87 13.90
N TYR A 79 10.26 20.96 12.96
CA TYR A 79 10.24 19.52 13.26
C TYR A 79 11.62 19.01 13.64
N LEU A 80 12.68 19.50 13.01
CA LEU A 80 14.06 19.17 13.39
C LEU A 80 14.38 19.64 14.79
N ASP A 81 13.91 20.82 15.19
CA ASP A 81 14.04 21.33 16.56
C ASP A 81 13.35 20.38 17.57
N ILE A 82 12.11 19.96 17.30
CA ILE A 82 11.41 18.99 18.14
C ILE A 82 12.19 17.67 18.25
N ILE A 83 12.66 17.14 17.12
CA ILE A 83 13.40 15.88 17.09
C ILE A 83 14.75 15.99 17.82
N SER A 84 15.41 17.16 17.78
CA SER A 84 16.70 17.42 18.41
C SER A 84 16.72 17.24 19.92
N HIS A 85 15.55 17.33 20.55
CA HIS A 85 15.40 17.08 21.98
C HIS A 85 15.56 15.60 22.36
N ASN A 86 15.58 14.69 21.36
CA ASN A 86 15.90 13.29 21.59
C ASN A 86 17.40 13.05 21.34
N PRO A 87 18.18 12.68 22.37
CA PRO A 87 19.63 12.52 22.26
C PRO A 87 20.07 11.41 21.29
N PHE A 88 19.17 10.51 20.90
CA PHE A 88 19.47 9.41 19.99
C PHE A 88 19.26 9.77 18.51
N GLU A 89 18.81 10.98 18.22
CA GLU A 89 18.44 11.42 16.85
C GLU A 89 19.45 12.41 16.23
N GLY A 90 20.62 12.55 16.84
CA GLY A 90 21.64 13.52 16.42
C GLY A 90 22.03 13.38 14.93
N GLU A 91 22.26 12.15 14.47
CA GLU A 91 22.62 11.89 13.07
C GLU A 91 21.51 12.30 12.09
N PHE A 92 20.24 12.02 12.43
CA PHE A 92 19.10 12.41 11.62
C PHE A 92 19.01 13.96 11.57
N VAL A 93 19.09 14.62 12.70
CA VAL A 93 19.00 16.09 12.80
C VAL A 93 20.11 16.75 12.01
N GLU A 94 21.36 16.29 12.13
CA GLU A 94 22.51 16.82 11.41
C GLU A 94 22.32 16.67 9.88
N LYS A 95 22.00 15.45 9.43
CA LYS A 95 21.76 15.16 8.02
C LYS A 95 20.68 16.05 7.43
N TYR A 96 19.50 16.08 8.04
CA TYR A 96 18.37 16.79 7.48
C TYR A 96 18.42 18.30 7.67
N THR A 97 19.16 18.80 8.65
CA THR A 97 19.49 20.23 8.75
C THR A 97 20.39 20.66 7.58
N ALA A 98 21.41 19.86 7.26
CA ALA A 98 22.27 20.13 6.12
C ALA A 98 21.50 20.11 4.79
N LEU A 99 20.60 19.14 4.60
CA LEU A 99 19.74 19.04 3.41
C LEU A 99 18.75 20.22 3.32
N ASN A 100 18.16 20.64 4.44
CA ASN A 100 17.25 21.77 4.49
C ASN A 100 17.93 23.11 4.11
N ASN A 101 19.18 23.26 4.48
CA ASN A 101 19.97 24.47 4.19
C ASN A 101 20.62 24.47 2.80
N ASN A 102 20.64 23.33 2.11
CA ASN A 102 21.26 23.20 0.80
C ASN A 102 20.38 22.42 -0.19
N PRO A 103 19.55 23.11 -0.99
CA PRO A 103 18.68 22.44 -1.96
C PRO A 103 19.41 21.55 -2.99
N LYS A 104 20.69 21.84 -3.29
CA LYS A 104 21.47 21.00 -4.18
C LYS A 104 21.84 19.68 -3.54
N ALA A 105 22.09 19.64 -2.23
CA ALA A 105 22.36 18.40 -1.50
C ALA A 105 21.15 17.46 -1.51
N VAL A 106 19.92 17.97 -1.63
CA VAL A 106 18.71 17.14 -1.78
C VAL A 106 18.73 16.36 -3.09
N GLU A 107 19.36 16.89 -4.14
CA GLU A 107 19.49 16.18 -5.43
C GLU A 107 20.56 15.07 -5.40
N GLU A 108 21.45 15.12 -4.42
CA GLU A 108 22.52 14.14 -4.21
C GLU A 108 22.16 13.08 -3.13
N ASP A 109 21.16 13.37 -2.30
CA ASP A 109 20.66 12.41 -1.30
C ASP A 109 19.87 11.28 -1.97
N ALA A 110 20.34 10.05 -1.81
CA ALA A 110 19.79 8.90 -2.54
C ALA A 110 18.29 8.67 -2.31
N GLU A 111 17.80 8.95 -1.09
CA GLU A 111 16.39 8.77 -0.72
C GLU A 111 15.53 9.93 -1.27
N LEU A 112 15.89 11.17 -0.96
CA LEU A 112 15.08 12.32 -1.36
C LEU A 112 15.14 12.58 -2.86
N ALA A 113 16.28 12.35 -3.51
CA ALA A 113 16.41 12.45 -4.96
C ALA A 113 15.50 11.47 -5.68
N ALA A 114 15.43 10.22 -5.21
CA ALA A 114 14.53 9.20 -5.78
C ALA A 114 13.06 9.65 -5.69
N ILE A 115 12.62 10.11 -4.51
CA ILE A 115 11.25 10.61 -4.31
C ILE A 115 10.98 11.82 -5.20
N ARG A 116 11.94 12.73 -5.32
CA ARG A 116 11.81 13.95 -6.13
C ARG A 116 11.56 13.65 -7.62
N THR A 117 12.11 12.59 -8.15
CA THR A 117 11.83 12.18 -9.54
C THR A 117 10.38 11.74 -9.76
N LEU A 118 9.68 11.37 -8.70
CA LEU A 118 8.30 10.89 -8.72
C LEU A 118 7.28 12.01 -8.45
N LEU A 119 7.74 13.25 -8.12
CA LEU A 119 6.82 14.34 -7.85
C LEU A 119 5.94 14.62 -9.06
N PRO A 120 4.60 14.65 -8.89
CA PRO A 120 3.71 15.06 -9.96
C PRO A 120 3.93 16.53 -10.32
N ARG A 121 3.62 16.91 -11.56
CA ARG A 121 3.75 18.30 -12.03
C ARG A 121 2.92 19.28 -11.20
N GLU A 122 1.76 18.81 -10.73
CA GLU A 122 0.89 19.55 -9.83
C GLU A 122 0.51 18.64 -8.65
N GLN A 123 0.79 19.09 -7.45
CA GLN A 123 0.33 18.43 -6.23
C GLN A 123 -1.05 19.00 -5.87
N ARG A 124 -2.11 18.29 -6.24
CA ARG A 124 -3.49 18.71 -5.98
C ARG A 124 -3.92 18.27 -4.58
N PHE A 125 -3.45 18.97 -3.57
CA PHE A 125 -3.72 18.68 -2.17
C PHE A 125 -5.22 18.58 -1.84
N GLU A 126 -6.05 19.46 -2.38
CA GLU A 126 -7.48 19.47 -2.11
C GLU A 126 -8.21 18.20 -2.58
N GLN A 127 -7.69 17.52 -3.59
CA GLN A 127 -8.26 16.29 -4.12
C GLN A 127 -7.82 15.07 -3.30
N SER A 128 -6.77 15.18 -2.53
CA SER A 128 -6.30 14.08 -1.65
C SER A 128 -7.28 13.72 -0.54
N TYR A 129 -8.26 14.57 -0.24
CA TYR A 129 -9.35 14.28 0.70
C TYR A 129 -10.43 13.34 0.15
N ARG A 130 -10.50 13.18 -1.15
CA ARG A 130 -11.50 12.32 -1.81
C ARG A 130 -10.77 11.17 -2.51
N MET A 131 -10.15 10.36 -1.73
CA MET A 131 -9.03 9.52 -2.10
C MET A 131 -9.28 8.41 -3.11
N PRO A 132 -10.35 7.62 -3.08
CA PRO A 132 -10.58 6.67 -4.15
C PRO A 132 -10.74 7.38 -5.50
N ALA A 133 -11.40 8.54 -5.50
CA ALA A 133 -11.55 9.35 -6.69
C ALA A 133 -10.22 9.96 -7.16
N PHE A 134 -9.32 10.34 -6.24
CA PHE A 134 -8.02 10.91 -6.59
C PHE A 134 -7.08 9.85 -7.18
N LEU A 135 -6.96 8.68 -6.56
CA LEU A 135 -6.18 7.58 -7.13
C LEU A 135 -6.76 7.14 -8.46
N GLY A 136 -8.06 6.93 -8.53
CA GLY A 136 -8.74 6.57 -9.77
C GLY A 136 -8.58 7.64 -10.87
N TYR A 137 -8.62 8.91 -10.51
CA TYR A 137 -8.41 10.02 -11.42
C TYR A 137 -6.96 10.06 -11.92
N ASN A 138 -5.97 10.01 -11.04
CA ASN A 138 -4.56 10.03 -11.44
C ASN A 138 -4.16 8.78 -12.23
N VAL A 139 -4.66 7.61 -11.84
CA VAL A 139 -4.46 6.38 -12.60
C VAL A 139 -5.16 6.47 -13.97
N GLY A 140 -6.39 6.98 -13.99
CA GLY A 140 -7.17 7.10 -15.23
C GLY A 140 -6.59 8.11 -16.22
N LEU A 141 -6.03 9.21 -15.75
CA LEU A 141 -5.33 10.20 -16.57
C LEU A 141 -3.88 9.82 -16.89
N MET A 142 -3.37 8.74 -16.31
CA MET A 142 -1.96 8.34 -16.41
C MET A 142 -0.97 9.45 -15.98
N GLU A 143 -1.42 10.39 -15.17
CA GLU A 143 -0.64 11.52 -14.68
C GLU A 143 0.08 11.23 -13.36
N GLY A 144 -0.35 10.16 -12.65
CA GLY A 144 0.29 9.69 -11.44
C GLY A 144 1.66 9.07 -11.71
N SER A 145 2.51 9.05 -10.69
CA SER A 145 3.76 8.30 -10.76
C SER A 145 3.48 6.80 -10.94
N ASP A 146 4.44 6.07 -11.48
CA ASP A 146 4.35 4.61 -11.58
C ASP A 146 4.19 3.96 -10.20
N ALA A 147 4.78 4.56 -9.16
CA ALA A 147 4.61 4.13 -7.78
C ALA A 147 3.15 4.26 -7.31
N THR A 148 2.45 5.36 -7.67
CA THR A 148 1.03 5.51 -7.36
C THR A 148 0.19 4.41 -8.01
N LEU A 149 0.45 4.09 -9.28
CA LEU A 149 -0.24 3.03 -10.00
C LEU A 149 0.00 1.66 -9.35
N VAL A 150 1.26 1.37 -8.98
CA VAL A 150 1.64 0.12 -8.31
C VAL A 150 0.97 0.01 -6.94
N THR A 151 0.95 1.10 -6.16
CA THR A 151 0.28 1.15 -4.84
C THR A 151 -1.22 0.90 -4.97
N SER A 152 -1.87 1.57 -5.92
CA SER A 152 -3.29 1.39 -6.22
C SER A 152 -3.61 -0.05 -6.62
N ALA A 153 -2.80 -0.65 -7.50
CA ALA A 153 -2.96 -2.04 -7.92
C ALA A 153 -2.79 -3.03 -6.75
N ALA A 154 -1.79 -2.80 -5.88
CA ALA A 154 -1.58 -3.62 -4.70
C ALA A 154 -2.75 -3.51 -3.72
N ALA A 155 -3.27 -2.30 -3.48
CA ALA A 155 -4.44 -2.08 -2.62
C ALA A 155 -5.67 -2.83 -3.14
N CYS A 156 -5.93 -2.81 -4.45
CA CYS A 156 -7.03 -3.58 -5.06
C CYS A 156 -6.85 -5.09 -4.85
N LEU A 157 -5.62 -5.60 -4.95
CA LEU A 157 -5.34 -7.02 -4.69
C LEU A 157 -5.59 -7.39 -3.23
N TYR A 158 -5.18 -6.54 -2.27
CA TYR A 158 -5.39 -6.78 -0.85
C TYR A 158 -6.86 -6.66 -0.44
N SER A 159 -7.58 -5.68 -0.96
CA SER A 159 -9.04 -5.57 -0.73
C SER A 159 -9.86 -6.59 -1.51
N LYS A 160 -9.22 -7.40 -2.37
CA LYS A 160 -9.87 -8.37 -3.27
C LYS A 160 -10.82 -7.73 -4.28
N ASP A 161 -10.70 -6.43 -4.52
CA ASP A 161 -11.42 -5.74 -5.57
C ASP A 161 -10.74 -5.99 -6.93
N LEU A 162 -10.99 -7.18 -7.48
CA LEU A 162 -10.44 -7.59 -8.76
C LEU A 162 -10.99 -6.77 -9.92
N GLN A 163 -12.17 -6.18 -9.77
CA GLN A 163 -12.77 -5.36 -10.81
C GLN A 163 -12.00 -4.04 -10.98
N ALA A 164 -11.74 -3.34 -9.86
CA ALA A 164 -10.89 -2.16 -9.87
C ALA A 164 -9.45 -2.51 -10.28
N PHE A 165 -8.94 -3.67 -9.85
CA PHE A 165 -7.61 -4.15 -10.22
C PHE A 165 -7.42 -4.33 -11.74
N LEU A 166 -8.46 -4.79 -12.48
CA LEU A 166 -8.35 -5.05 -13.90
C LEU A 166 -7.89 -3.81 -14.69
N LEU A 167 -8.45 -2.64 -14.38
CA LEU A 167 -8.04 -1.37 -15.02
C LEU A 167 -6.56 -1.08 -14.74
N ARG A 168 -6.10 -1.27 -13.48
CA ARG A 168 -4.70 -1.03 -13.09
C ARG A 168 -3.76 -1.99 -13.80
N ALA A 169 -4.16 -3.25 -13.93
CA ALA A 169 -3.40 -4.26 -14.67
C ALA A 169 -3.27 -3.89 -16.16
N GLN A 170 -4.30 -3.36 -16.78
CA GLN A 170 -4.24 -2.88 -18.17
C GLN A 170 -3.23 -1.74 -18.33
N ILE A 171 -3.29 -0.74 -17.46
CA ILE A 171 -2.36 0.40 -17.49
C ILE A 171 -0.91 -0.06 -17.23
N LEU A 172 -0.69 -0.94 -16.24
CA LEU A 172 0.63 -1.53 -15.96
C LEU A 172 1.19 -2.23 -17.21
N THR A 173 0.37 -3.03 -17.90
CA THR A 173 0.78 -3.70 -19.13
C THR A 173 1.13 -2.70 -20.23
N GLN A 174 0.30 -1.67 -20.43
CA GLN A 174 0.56 -0.61 -21.44
C GLN A 174 1.85 0.16 -21.16
N LYS A 175 2.20 0.34 -19.89
CA LYS A 175 3.47 0.96 -19.46
C LYS A 175 4.67 0.01 -19.53
N GLY A 176 4.48 -1.26 -19.90
CA GLY A 176 5.54 -2.24 -20.04
C GLY A 176 5.98 -2.90 -18.74
N PHE A 177 5.20 -2.80 -17.68
CA PHE A 177 5.49 -3.51 -16.43
C PHE A 177 5.34 -5.03 -16.59
N GLY A 178 6.31 -5.76 -16.08
CA GLY A 178 6.22 -7.22 -16.00
C GLY A 178 5.12 -7.67 -15.03
N MET A 179 4.39 -8.70 -15.41
CA MET A 179 3.36 -9.29 -14.56
C MET A 179 4.00 -10.27 -13.57
N THR A 180 3.85 -10.00 -12.29
CA THR A 180 4.31 -10.91 -11.23
C THR A 180 3.39 -12.13 -11.13
N LYS A 181 3.86 -13.18 -10.45
CA LYS A 181 3.07 -14.40 -10.28
C LYS A 181 1.72 -14.13 -9.61
N SER A 182 1.69 -13.30 -8.56
CA SER A 182 0.45 -12.96 -7.84
C SER A 182 -0.53 -12.19 -8.72
N VAL A 183 -0.06 -11.26 -9.54
CA VAL A 183 -0.86 -10.54 -10.54
C VAL A 183 -1.46 -11.51 -11.56
N MET A 184 -0.65 -12.41 -12.12
CA MET A 184 -1.13 -13.41 -13.06
C MET A 184 -2.16 -14.36 -12.44
N GLN A 185 -1.99 -14.75 -11.19
CA GLN A 185 -2.96 -15.58 -10.46
C GLN A 185 -4.30 -14.83 -10.25
N ALA A 186 -4.25 -13.53 -9.91
CA ALA A 186 -5.45 -12.69 -9.79
C ALA A 186 -6.21 -12.60 -11.12
N LEU A 187 -5.50 -12.36 -12.21
CA LEU A 187 -6.09 -12.31 -13.55
C LEU A 187 -6.62 -13.68 -13.99
N ALA A 188 -5.94 -14.76 -13.64
CA ALA A 188 -6.43 -16.13 -13.90
C ALA A 188 -7.70 -16.47 -13.10
N ILE A 189 -7.85 -15.97 -11.86
CA ILE A 189 -9.10 -16.09 -11.12
C ILE A 189 -10.23 -15.34 -11.85
N MET A 190 -9.97 -14.13 -12.33
CA MET A 190 -10.96 -13.37 -13.10
C MET A 190 -11.35 -14.03 -14.41
N SER A 191 -10.39 -14.64 -15.10
CA SER A 191 -10.61 -15.32 -16.37
C SER A 191 -11.55 -16.53 -16.27
N LEU A 192 -11.78 -17.07 -15.07
CA LEU A 192 -12.80 -18.11 -14.84
C LEU A 192 -14.22 -17.61 -15.16
N LYS A 193 -14.45 -16.29 -15.01
CA LYS A 193 -15.74 -15.67 -15.32
C LYS A 193 -15.75 -15.01 -16.71
N ASP A 194 -14.61 -14.45 -17.13
CA ASP A 194 -14.43 -13.82 -18.44
C ASP A 194 -13.18 -14.33 -19.16
N PRO A 195 -13.31 -15.31 -20.07
CA PRO A 195 -12.17 -15.88 -20.80
C PRO A 195 -11.38 -14.88 -21.66
N ASN A 196 -11.93 -13.68 -21.95
CA ASN A 196 -11.20 -12.67 -22.71
C ASN A 196 -10.01 -12.12 -21.92
N ILE A 197 -10.06 -12.15 -20.60
CA ILE A 197 -8.96 -11.70 -19.72
C ILE A 197 -7.72 -12.54 -19.95
N GLU A 198 -7.86 -13.85 -20.14
CA GLU A 198 -6.74 -14.75 -20.43
C GLU A 198 -5.98 -14.31 -21.71
N LYS A 199 -6.74 -13.98 -22.75
CA LYS A 199 -6.16 -13.54 -24.04
C LYS A 199 -5.56 -12.15 -23.92
N MET A 200 -6.24 -11.24 -23.23
CA MET A 200 -5.82 -9.85 -23.07
C MET A 200 -4.45 -9.75 -22.39
N PHE A 201 -4.21 -10.55 -21.37
CA PHE A 201 -2.97 -10.52 -20.57
C PHE A 201 -1.99 -11.65 -20.90
N ASN A 202 -2.29 -12.47 -21.91
CA ASN A 202 -1.45 -13.60 -22.30
C ASN A 202 -1.05 -14.47 -21.10
N ILE A 203 -2.05 -14.87 -20.29
CA ILE A 203 -1.81 -15.62 -19.05
C ILE A 203 -1.22 -16.99 -19.37
N PRO A 204 -0.06 -17.33 -18.82
CA PRO A 204 0.58 -18.62 -19.10
C PRO A 204 -0.30 -19.82 -18.70
N PRO A 205 -0.33 -20.90 -19.50
CA PRO A 205 -1.16 -22.08 -19.19
C PRO A 205 -0.87 -22.71 -17.83
N TYR A 206 0.38 -22.62 -17.33
CA TYR A 206 0.71 -23.18 -16.02
C TYR A 206 0.00 -22.44 -14.89
N VAL A 207 -0.19 -21.09 -14.98
CA VAL A 207 -0.92 -20.31 -13.99
C VAL A 207 -2.40 -20.71 -13.98
N GLN A 208 -3.00 -20.90 -15.15
CA GLN A 208 -4.36 -21.40 -15.28
C GLN A 208 -4.52 -22.78 -14.63
N ASN A 209 -3.56 -23.66 -14.86
CA ASN A 209 -3.55 -24.98 -14.27
C ASN A 209 -3.38 -24.93 -12.73
N GLU A 210 -2.53 -24.03 -12.22
CA GLU A 210 -2.41 -23.79 -10.77
C GLU A 210 -3.76 -23.39 -10.16
N VAL A 211 -4.46 -22.42 -10.76
CA VAL A 211 -5.78 -21.96 -10.28
C VAL A 211 -6.80 -23.11 -10.32
N ARG A 212 -6.85 -23.87 -11.39
CA ARG A 212 -7.76 -25.04 -11.49
C ARG A 212 -7.43 -26.10 -10.45
N SER A 213 -6.15 -26.41 -10.24
CA SER A 213 -5.70 -27.39 -9.23
C SER A 213 -6.07 -26.94 -7.83
N PHE A 214 -5.87 -25.65 -7.52
CA PHE A 214 -6.30 -25.05 -6.27
C PHE A 214 -7.81 -25.24 -6.05
N LEU A 215 -8.63 -24.91 -7.04
CA LEU A 215 -10.09 -25.01 -6.93
C LEU A 215 -10.58 -26.46 -6.78
N VAL A 216 -9.92 -27.41 -7.44
CA VAL A 216 -10.22 -28.85 -7.26
C VAL A 216 -9.91 -29.29 -5.83
N GLU A 217 -8.75 -28.90 -5.30
CA GLU A 217 -8.34 -29.24 -3.93
C GLU A 217 -9.22 -28.52 -2.88
N ALA A 218 -9.64 -27.29 -3.17
CA ALA A 218 -10.51 -26.50 -2.29
C ALA A 218 -11.96 -27.03 -2.21
N LYS A 219 -12.46 -27.65 -3.29
CA LYS A 219 -13.87 -28.04 -3.44
C LYS A 219 -14.48 -28.78 -2.24
N PRO A 220 -13.81 -29.75 -1.59
CA PRO A 220 -14.36 -30.44 -0.43
C PRO A 220 -14.62 -29.54 0.78
N TYR A 221 -13.91 -28.41 0.88
CA TYR A 221 -13.84 -27.57 2.09
C TYR A 221 -14.55 -26.21 1.95
N VAL A 222 -15.16 -25.90 0.80
CA VAL A 222 -15.74 -24.56 0.52
C VAL A 222 -16.83 -24.13 1.51
N LYS A 223 -17.43 -25.07 2.24
CA LYS A 223 -18.49 -24.77 3.23
C LYS A 223 -17.93 -24.48 4.63
N ASP A 224 -16.70 -24.84 4.89
CA ASP A 224 -16.03 -24.65 6.16
C ASP A 224 -14.70 -23.94 5.95
N ARG A 225 -14.67 -22.67 6.30
CA ARG A 225 -13.54 -21.79 6.06
C ARG A 225 -12.30 -22.16 6.89
N TYR A 226 -12.51 -22.69 8.08
CA TYR A 226 -11.43 -23.18 8.93
C TYR A 226 -10.75 -24.40 8.30
N GLU A 227 -11.55 -25.39 7.89
CA GLU A 227 -11.02 -26.57 7.20
C GLU A 227 -10.41 -26.22 5.84
N LEU A 228 -10.96 -25.25 5.10
CA LEU A 228 -10.38 -24.74 3.86
C LEU A 228 -8.97 -24.20 4.10
N ARG A 229 -8.80 -23.28 5.06
CA ARG A 229 -7.49 -22.70 5.42
C ARG A 229 -6.50 -23.78 5.86
N LYS A 230 -6.91 -24.64 6.76
CA LYS A 230 -6.07 -25.68 7.35
C LYS A 230 -5.54 -26.66 6.30
N ASN A 231 -6.41 -27.16 5.43
CA ASN A 231 -6.05 -28.18 4.45
C ASN A 231 -5.24 -27.61 3.27
N LEU A 232 -5.52 -26.39 2.84
CA LEU A 232 -4.84 -25.78 1.70
C LEU A 232 -3.53 -25.08 2.08
N LYS A 233 -3.33 -24.76 3.35
CA LYS A 233 -2.15 -24.01 3.83
C LYS A 233 -0.83 -24.65 3.39
N LYS A 234 -0.73 -25.98 3.47
CA LYS A 234 0.53 -26.70 3.19
C LYS A 234 1.02 -26.49 1.76
N ASN A 235 0.11 -26.51 0.80
CA ASN A 235 0.45 -26.48 -0.63
C ASN A 235 0.37 -25.08 -1.24
N TRP A 236 -0.44 -24.18 -0.67
CA TRP A 236 -0.87 -22.95 -1.32
C TRP A 236 -0.57 -21.66 -0.54
N LEU A 237 -0.05 -21.77 0.69
CA LEU A 237 0.37 -20.59 1.44
C LEU A 237 1.38 -19.78 0.62
N GLY A 238 1.20 -18.46 0.56
CA GLY A 238 2.02 -17.55 -0.25
C GLY A 238 1.54 -17.38 -1.70
N SER A 239 0.49 -18.10 -2.13
CA SER A 239 -0.15 -17.83 -3.42
C SER A 239 -1.29 -16.84 -3.27
N TYR A 240 -1.55 -16.04 -4.32
CA TYR A 240 -2.69 -15.11 -4.31
C TYR A 240 -4.03 -15.86 -4.24
N MET A 241 -4.12 -17.08 -4.80
CA MET A 241 -5.32 -17.94 -4.66
C MET A 241 -5.63 -18.26 -3.21
N TYR A 242 -4.62 -18.65 -2.43
CA TYR A 242 -4.80 -18.91 -1.01
C TYR A 242 -5.26 -17.64 -0.28
N TYR A 243 -4.61 -16.52 -0.53
CA TYR A 243 -5.02 -15.23 0.02
C TYR A 243 -6.47 -14.91 -0.34
N TYR A 244 -6.83 -14.98 -1.61
CA TYR A 244 -8.14 -14.60 -2.12
C TYR A 244 -9.28 -15.45 -1.55
N TYR A 245 -9.10 -16.77 -1.48
CA TYR A 245 -10.16 -17.69 -1.09
C TYR A 245 -10.14 -18.08 0.40
N CYS A 246 -8.96 -18.12 1.04
CA CYS A 246 -8.81 -18.65 2.38
C CYS A 246 -8.61 -17.56 3.44
N GLU A 247 -7.91 -16.45 3.12
CA GLU A 247 -7.72 -15.38 4.07
C GLU A 247 -9.01 -14.55 4.22
N ASN A 248 -9.32 -14.14 5.44
CA ASN A 248 -10.46 -13.28 5.71
C ASN A 248 -10.08 -11.81 5.50
N ASN A 249 -11.01 -11.01 5.01
CA ASN A 249 -10.94 -9.56 5.13
C ASN A 249 -11.33 -9.11 6.54
N GLU A 250 -11.99 -9.97 7.32
CA GLU A 250 -12.25 -9.70 8.73
C GLU A 250 -11.06 -10.16 9.56
N PRO A 251 -10.66 -9.36 10.56
CA PRO A 251 -9.64 -9.76 11.51
C PRO A 251 -10.03 -11.10 12.13
N ASP A 252 -9.06 -11.98 12.25
CA ASP A 252 -9.25 -13.35 12.72
C ASP A 252 -10.19 -13.39 13.91
N GLN A 253 -11.09 -14.34 13.95
CA GLN A 253 -12.13 -14.55 14.98
C GLN A 253 -11.61 -14.70 16.43
N VAL A 254 -10.34 -14.43 16.66
CA VAL A 254 -9.74 -14.27 17.99
C VAL A 254 -10.23 -12.99 18.69
N ARG A 255 -10.90 -12.08 17.99
CA ARG A 255 -11.46 -10.83 18.55
C ARG A 255 -12.81 -10.90 19.28
N PRO A 256 -13.64 -11.96 19.23
CA PRO A 256 -14.84 -12.02 20.08
C PRO A 256 -14.53 -11.91 21.59
N ALA A 257 -13.32 -12.30 22.00
CA ALA A 257 -12.91 -12.18 23.40
C ALA A 257 -12.59 -10.73 23.83
N THR A 258 -12.21 -9.86 22.88
CA THR A 258 -11.90 -8.44 23.15
C THR A 258 -13.16 -7.57 23.11
N GLU A 259 -14.18 -7.92 22.36
CA GLU A 259 -15.46 -7.20 22.40
C GLU A 259 -16.21 -7.41 23.71
N SER A 260 -16.05 -8.56 24.38
CA SER A 260 -16.65 -8.78 25.70
C SER A 260 -16.03 -7.92 26.80
N ASN A 261 -14.78 -7.51 26.66
CA ASN A 261 -14.10 -6.65 27.63
C ASN A 261 -14.38 -5.15 27.45
N HIS A 262 -14.81 -4.72 26.25
CA HIS A 262 -15.19 -3.31 26.04
C HIS A 262 -16.60 -2.97 26.49
N LYS A 263 -17.49 -3.96 26.62
CA LYS A 263 -18.86 -3.75 27.17
C LYS A 263 -18.92 -3.76 28.70
N ALA A 264 -17.86 -4.18 29.37
CA ALA A 264 -17.81 -4.20 30.86
C ALA A 264 -17.28 -2.89 31.49
N GLY A 265 -16.96 -1.88 30.70
CA GLY A 265 -16.37 -0.62 31.18
C GLY A 265 -17.29 0.60 31.09
N VAL A 266 -18.60 0.43 30.86
CA VAL A 266 -19.58 1.55 30.87
C VAL A 266 -20.72 1.18 31.82
N ASN A 267 -20.49 1.43 33.08
CA ASN A 267 -21.50 1.71 34.09
C ASN A 267 -21.05 2.91 34.91
#